data_b670f7d36ac05208c4c9847b8cdb8715
#
_entry.id   b670f7d36ac05208c4c9847b8cdb8715
#
_cell.length_a   1.000
_cell.length_b   1.000
_cell.length_c   1.000
_cell.angle_alpha   90.00
_cell.angle_beta   90.00
_cell.angle_gamma   90.00
#
_symmetry.space_group_name_H-M   'P 1'
#
loop_
_entity.id
_entity.type
_entity.pdbx_description
1 polymer ?
#
loop_
_entity_poly.entity_id
_entity_poly.type
_entity_poly.pdbx_seq_one_letter_code
_entity_poly.pdbx_strand_id
1 'polypeptide(L)'
;MTLKVASLFSGIGGMDLGLEATGHFKTILFSENNEFCQKILKKHWPDVPIIKDVRSINGKEIETDVLIGGFPCQPFSVAGKRKGKEDERHLWPEMFRIIKEARPSIVIGENVPGIINTQMALGQCVIDLESEGYKVQPVVLPACGVNAPHRRYRVFIIAMANADTGFDFRKNKKIQAGRNASDSSGKNVADSISRDVEAGRERQRKICEGYKSKGISDNASGGSEIKRFTDNWSIEPNVGRLAHGVSDRVAKLKALGNAVVPQLMYVIGMSIVRAMQDD
;
A
#
# COMPACT_ATOMS: atom_id res chain seq x y z
N MET A 1 -18.74 -9.34 -3.62
CA MET A 1 -17.76 -10.26 -3.05
C MET A 1 -16.76 -9.47 -2.28
N THR A 2 -16.37 -9.94 -1.09
CA THR A 2 -15.42 -9.23 -0.23
C THR A 2 -14.09 -10.00 -0.23
N LEU A 3 -13.01 -9.34 -0.61
CA LEU A 3 -11.66 -9.89 -0.64
C LEU A 3 -11.07 -9.89 0.79
N LYS A 4 -10.54 -11.02 1.22
CA LYS A 4 -9.86 -11.17 2.52
C LYS A 4 -8.48 -10.53 2.48
N VAL A 5 -8.15 -9.68 3.45
CA VAL A 5 -6.87 -8.96 3.54
C VAL A 5 -6.07 -9.45 4.74
N ALA A 6 -4.84 -9.88 4.51
CA ALA A 6 -3.83 -10.04 5.56
C ALA A 6 -2.91 -8.82 5.55
N SER A 7 -2.81 -8.13 6.69
CA SER A 7 -2.08 -6.88 6.85
C SER A 7 -0.82 -7.09 7.68
N LEU A 8 0.34 -6.87 7.09
CA LEU A 8 1.64 -6.98 7.74
C LEU A 8 2.21 -5.59 8.01
N PHE A 9 2.92 -5.44 9.13
CA PHE A 9 3.46 -4.13 9.55
C PHE A 9 2.36 -3.06 9.60
N SER A 10 1.22 -3.45 10.14
CA SER A 10 -0.07 -2.76 9.98
C SER A 10 -0.11 -1.35 10.53
N GLY A 11 0.82 -1.00 11.45
CA GLY A 11 0.81 0.29 12.11
C GLY A 11 -0.52 0.52 12.82
N ILE A 12 -1.16 1.63 12.52
CA ILE A 12 -2.50 1.96 13.06
C ILE A 12 -3.65 1.60 12.11
N GLY A 13 -3.39 0.79 11.08
CA GLY A 13 -4.42 0.31 10.15
C GLY A 13 -4.83 1.29 9.05
N GLY A 14 -3.93 2.21 8.67
CA GLY A 14 -4.25 3.21 7.64
C GLY A 14 -4.50 2.63 6.25
N MET A 15 -3.77 1.58 5.87
CA MET A 15 -3.98 0.87 4.61
C MET A 15 -5.31 0.11 4.63
N ASP A 16 -5.58 -0.56 5.74
CA ASP A 16 -6.77 -1.36 5.97
C ASP A 16 -8.04 -0.51 5.93
N LEU A 17 -8.02 0.61 6.65
CA LEU A 17 -9.14 1.56 6.66
C LEU A 17 -9.50 2.05 5.25
N GLY A 18 -8.48 2.35 4.43
CA GLY A 18 -8.69 2.80 3.06
C GLY A 18 -9.27 1.72 2.15
N LEU A 19 -8.77 0.49 2.25
CA LEU A 19 -9.29 -0.64 1.47
C LEU A 19 -10.72 -1.00 1.90
N GLU A 20 -10.99 -1.12 3.19
CA GLU A 20 -12.33 -1.47 3.71
C GLU A 20 -13.38 -0.40 3.37
N ALA A 21 -13.00 0.88 3.29
CA ALA A 21 -13.88 1.96 2.88
C ALA A 21 -14.43 1.80 1.45
N THR A 22 -13.79 0.99 0.60
CA THR A 22 -14.32 0.65 -0.74
C THR A 22 -15.53 -0.30 -0.70
N GLY A 23 -15.76 -0.99 0.44
CA GLY A 23 -16.78 -2.03 0.58
C GLY A 23 -16.41 -3.39 -0.05
N HIS A 24 -15.23 -3.50 -0.68
CA HIS A 24 -14.80 -4.71 -1.40
C HIS A 24 -13.74 -5.52 -0.66
N PHE A 25 -13.17 -5.01 0.43
CA PHE A 25 -12.10 -5.66 1.19
C PHE A 25 -12.49 -5.80 2.65
N LYS A 26 -11.96 -6.85 3.31
CA LYS A 26 -12.13 -7.09 4.74
C LYS A 26 -10.83 -7.62 5.33
N THR A 27 -10.28 -6.94 6.30
CA THR A 27 -9.09 -7.37 7.02
C THR A 27 -9.43 -8.54 7.94
N ILE A 28 -8.63 -9.61 7.84
CA ILE A 28 -8.80 -10.85 8.59
C ILE A 28 -7.65 -11.13 9.55
N LEU A 29 -6.51 -10.48 9.36
CA LEU A 29 -5.30 -10.67 10.17
C LEU A 29 -4.46 -9.40 10.17
N PHE A 30 -3.94 -9.04 11.33
CA PHE A 30 -2.90 -8.02 11.49
C PHE A 30 -1.58 -8.65 11.97
N SER A 31 -0.45 -8.08 11.52
CA SER A 31 0.84 -8.27 12.16
C SER A 31 1.46 -6.92 12.49
N GLU A 32 1.67 -6.65 13.79
CA GLU A 32 2.21 -5.37 14.27
C GLU A 32 2.94 -5.58 15.59
N ASN A 33 4.20 -5.16 15.68
CA ASN A 33 5.03 -5.36 16.87
C ASN A 33 4.90 -4.24 17.92
N ASN A 34 4.42 -3.06 17.53
CA ASN A 34 4.30 -1.91 18.42
C ASN A 34 3.00 -2.00 19.25
N GLU A 35 3.13 -2.08 20.55
CA GLU A 35 1.99 -2.23 21.48
C GLU A 35 0.98 -1.06 21.43
N PHE A 36 1.48 0.16 21.18
CA PHE A 36 0.58 1.31 21.02
C PHE A 36 -0.28 1.17 19.75
N CYS A 37 0.32 0.74 18.64
CA CYS A 37 -0.41 0.47 17.41
C CYS A 37 -1.41 -0.69 17.58
N GLN A 38 -1.01 -1.79 18.24
CA GLN A 38 -1.89 -2.91 18.55
C GLN A 38 -3.13 -2.50 19.33
N LYS A 39 -2.98 -1.58 20.32
CA LYS A 39 -4.13 -1.04 21.08
C LYS A 39 -5.11 -0.29 20.18
N ILE A 40 -4.60 0.45 19.18
CA ILE A 40 -5.43 1.16 18.20
C ILE A 40 -6.14 0.16 17.28
N LEU A 41 -5.41 -0.81 16.73
CA LEU A 41 -5.99 -1.88 15.90
C LEU A 41 -7.08 -2.62 16.66
N LYS A 42 -6.81 -3.05 17.90
CA LYS A 42 -7.79 -3.76 18.75
C LYS A 42 -9.04 -2.95 19.03
N LYS A 43 -8.92 -1.62 19.14
CA LYS A 43 -10.06 -0.72 19.33
C LYS A 43 -10.97 -0.65 18.11
N HIS A 44 -10.38 -0.63 16.91
CA HIS A 44 -11.13 -0.44 15.65
C HIS A 44 -11.54 -1.77 14.98
N TRP A 45 -10.77 -2.83 15.19
CA TRP A 45 -11.02 -4.19 14.70
C TRP A 45 -10.93 -5.20 15.86
N PRO A 46 -11.88 -5.19 16.80
CA PRO A 46 -11.82 -6.01 18.03
C PRO A 46 -11.76 -7.51 17.76
N ASP A 47 -12.37 -7.96 16.66
CA ASP A 47 -12.51 -9.37 16.30
C ASP A 47 -11.37 -9.88 15.39
N VAL A 48 -10.49 -8.98 14.90
CA VAL A 48 -9.39 -9.39 14.03
C VAL A 48 -8.16 -9.75 14.87
N PRO A 49 -7.57 -10.94 14.66
CA PRO A 49 -6.37 -11.36 15.38
C PRO A 49 -5.17 -10.50 15.02
N ILE A 50 -4.30 -10.28 16.02
CA ILE A 50 -3.06 -9.52 15.88
C ILE A 50 -1.88 -10.42 16.26
N ILE A 51 -0.99 -10.71 15.31
CA ILE A 51 0.27 -11.43 15.53
C ILE A 51 1.38 -10.39 15.76
N LYS A 52 2.09 -10.49 16.88
CA LYS A 52 3.10 -9.50 17.27
C LYS A 52 4.33 -9.54 16.38
N ASP A 53 4.87 -10.71 16.10
CA ASP A 53 6.09 -10.88 15.29
C ASP A 53 5.76 -11.51 13.93
N VAL A 54 6.03 -10.77 12.87
CA VAL A 54 5.84 -11.23 11.49
C VAL A 54 6.61 -12.52 11.17
N ARG A 55 7.73 -12.76 11.85
CA ARG A 55 8.56 -13.95 11.67
C ARG A 55 7.86 -15.23 12.17
N SER A 56 6.94 -15.10 13.12
CA SER A 56 6.17 -16.24 13.65
C SER A 56 4.99 -16.66 12.78
N ILE A 57 4.72 -15.92 11.72
CA ILE A 57 3.60 -16.19 10.81
C ILE A 57 3.94 -17.41 9.94
N ASN A 58 3.06 -18.41 9.95
CA ASN A 58 3.03 -19.47 8.94
C ASN A 58 2.05 -19.05 7.81
N GLY A 59 2.60 -18.61 6.68
CA GLY A 59 1.78 -18.13 5.56
C GLY A 59 0.85 -19.18 4.98
N LYS A 60 1.19 -20.48 5.09
CA LYS A 60 0.35 -21.59 4.60
C LYS A 60 -0.99 -21.72 5.35
N GLU A 61 -1.08 -21.16 6.54
CA GLU A 61 -2.30 -21.17 7.36
C GLU A 61 -3.18 -19.94 7.12
N ILE A 62 -2.72 -18.99 6.29
CA ILE A 62 -3.45 -17.76 6.01
C ILE A 62 -4.23 -17.91 4.71
N GLU A 63 -5.53 -18.04 4.80
CA GLU A 63 -6.43 -17.96 3.64
C GLU A 63 -6.75 -16.50 3.31
N THR A 64 -5.92 -15.86 2.50
CA THR A 64 -6.07 -14.45 2.11
C THR A 64 -6.08 -14.28 0.60
N ASP A 65 -6.89 -13.34 0.10
CA ASP A 65 -6.91 -12.94 -1.31
C ASP A 65 -5.88 -11.81 -1.56
N VAL A 66 -5.66 -10.97 -0.55
CA VAL A 66 -4.82 -9.78 -0.63
C VAL A 66 -3.86 -9.73 0.54
N LEU A 67 -2.58 -9.53 0.27
CA LEU A 67 -1.57 -9.29 1.31
C LEU A 67 -1.06 -7.87 1.17
N ILE A 68 -1.17 -7.10 2.25
CA ILE A 68 -0.68 -5.72 2.27
C ILE A 68 0.41 -5.54 3.33
N GLY A 69 1.31 -4.57 3.14
CA GLY A 69 2.30 -4.28 4.17
C GLY A 69 3.20 -3.09 3.88
N GLY A 70 3.37 -2.24 4.91
CA GLY A 70 4.35 -1.16 4.94
C GLY A 70 5.66 -1.64 5.57
N PHE A 71 6.44 -2.44 4.85
CA PHE A 71 7.63 -3.06 5.40
C PHE A 71 8.75 -2.06 5.66
N PRO A 72 9.47 -2.15 6.82
CA PRO A 72 10.57 -1.26 7.12
C PRO A 72 11.72 -1.48 6.11
N CYS A 73 12.12 -0.40 5.45
CA CYS A 73 13.23 -0.35 4.52
C CYS A 73 14.38 0.45 5.16
N GLN A 74 14.94 -0.08 6.25
CA GLN A 74 16.17 0.48 6.81
C GLN A 74 17.24 -0.59 6.79
N PRO A 75 18.27 -0.36 6.01
CA PRO A 75 19.57 0.04 6.54
C PRO A 75 20.31 1.09 5.70
N PHE A 76 19.66 1.82 4.84
CA PHE A 76 20.32 2.71 3.88
C PHE A 76 20.22 4.19 4.24
N SER A 77 19.89 4.55 5.50
CA SER A 77 19.98 5.93 5.93
C SER A 77 21.46 6.34 6.02
N VAL A 78 21.79 7.50 5.45
CA VAL A 78 23.13 8.08 5.36
C VAL A 78 23.78 8.33 6.72
N ALA A 79 23.05 8.21 7.83
CA ALA A 79 23.50 8.54 9.20
C ALA A 79 23.78 7.34 10.11
N GLY A 80 23.71 6.08 9.64
CA GLY A 80 23.92 4.89 10.45
C GLY A 80 25.08 4.00 9.93
N LYS A 81 25.71 3.23 10.84
CA LYS A 81 26.71 2.20 10.46
C LYS A 81 26.05 1.23 9.48
N ARG A 82 26.53 1.21 8.22
CA ARG A 82 26.05 0.36 7.12
C ARG A 82 26.22 -1.13 7.47
N LYS A 83 25.20 -1.75 8.08
CA LYS A 83 25.18 -3.20 8.34
C LYS A 83 24.56 -4.02 7.18
N GLY A 84 24.16 -3.38 6.09
CA GLY A 84 23.73 -4.06 4.88
C GLY A 84 22.54 -5.03 5.09
N LYS A 85 22.62 -6.20 4.47
CA LYS A 85 21.59 -7.26 4.49
C LYS A 85 21.42 -7.95 5.86
N GLU A 86 22.31 -7.72 6.82
CA GLU A 86 22.29 -8.30 8.17
C GLU A 86 21.52 -7.44 9.19
N ASP A 87 20.89 -6.33 8.77
CA ASP A 87 20.11 -5.49 9.68
C ASP A 87 18.76 -6.17 9.95
N GLU A 88 18.49 -6.49 11.22
CA GLU A 88 17.22 -7.08 11.69
C GLU A 88 15.96 -6.27 11.30
N ARG A 89 16.15 -5.04 10.85
CA ARG A 89 15.08 -4.14 10.36
C ARG A 89 14.79 -4.30 8.88
N HIS A 90 15.55 -5.12 8.15
CA HIS A 90 15.27 -5.45 6.75
C HIS A 90 14.26 -6.60 6.69
N LEU A 91 12.97 -6.25 6.69
CA LEU A 91 11.89 -7.23 6.82
C LEU A 91 11.18 -7.55 5.49
N TRP A 92 11.69 -7.07 4.35
CA TRP A 92 11.21 -7.53 3.04
C TRP A 92 11.32 -9.05 2.86
N PRO A 93 12.43 -9.72 3.22
CA PRO A 93 12.52 -11.17 3.09
C PRO A 93 11.43 -11.93 3.84
N GLU A 94 11.00 -11.43 5.01
CA GLU A 94 9.90 -12.04 5.77
C GLU A 94 8.55 -11.83 5.08
N MET A 95 8.28 -10.61 4.59
CA MET A 95 7.09 -10.36 3.80
C MET A 95 7.04 -11.25 2.55
N PHE A 96 8.15 -11.35 1.84
CA PHE A 96 8.27 -12.20 0.65
C PHE A 96 8.10 -13.69 0.97
N ARG A 97 8.64 -14.17 2.09
CA ARG A 97 8.41 -15.54 2.57
C ARG A 97 6.91 -15.81 2.76
N ILE A 98 6.21 -14.91 3.44
CA ILE A 98 4.78 -15.05 3.68
C ILE A 98 3.99 -15.00 2.36
N ILE A 99 4.38 -14.13 1.41
CA ILE A 99 3.77 -14.09 0.06
C ILE A 99 3.91 -15.44 -0.65
N LYS A 100 5.09 -16.05 -0.62
CA LYS A 100 5.33 -17.38 -1.21
C LYS A 100 4.51 -18.49 -0.57
N GLU A 101 4.33 -18.43 0.74
CA GLU A 101 3.58 -19.42 1.50
C GLU A 101 2.07 -19.26 1.35
N ALA A 102 1.56 -18.04 1.47
CA ALA A 102 0.13 -17.73 1.43
C ALA A 102 -0.43 -17.64 0.00
N ARG A 103 0.42 -17.30 -0.99
CA ARG A 103 0.04 -17.17 -2.41
C ARG A 103 -1.19 -16.27 -2.62
N PRO A 104 -1.22 -15.03 -2.11
CA PRO A 104 -2.34 -14.13 -2.33
C PRO A 104 -2.47 -13.75 -3.80
N SER A 105 -3.68 -13.47 -4.27
CA SER A 105 -3.92 -13.01 -5.64
C SER A 105 -3.39 -11.60 -5.87
N ILE A 106 -3.33 -10.79 -4.81
CA ILE A 106 -2.91 -9.38 -4.87
C ILE A 106 -1.93 -9.10 -3.74
N VAL A 107 -0.85 -8.40 -4.04
CA VAL A 107 0.10 -7.88 -3.05
C VAL A 107 0.18 -6.36 -3.18
N ILE A 108 0.13 -5.64 -2.06
CA ILE A 108 0.36 -4.19 -2.02
C ILE A 108 1.42 -3.89 -0.97
N GLY A 109 2.64 -3.65 -1.43
CA GLY A 109 3.73 -3.16 -0.59
C GLY A 109 3.73 -1.63 -0.52
N GLU A 110 3.98 -1.04 0.66
CA GLU A 110 4.16 0.41 0.81
C GLU A 110 5.55 0.72 1.34
N ASN A 111 6.14 1.81 0.83
CA ASN A 111 7.41 2.29 1.34
C ASN A 111 7.62 3.80 1.10
N VAL A 112 8.67 4.33 1.72
CA VAL A 112 9.11 5.72 1.49
C VAL A 112 9.83 5.86 0.14
N PRO A 113 9.84 7.06 -0.51
CA PRO A 113 10.52 7.26 -1.79
C PRO A 113 12.02 6.92 -1.79
N GLY A 114 12.65 6.87 -0.61
CA GLY A 114 14.03 6.44 -0.46
C GLY A 114 14.33 5.03 -1.00
N ILE A 115 13.32 4.15 -1.08
CA ILE A 115 13.48 2.80 -1.63
C ILE A 115 13.89 2.81 -3.10
N ILE A 116 13.54 3.86 -3.87
CA ILE A 116 13.90 4.02 -5.29
C ILE A 116 15.39 4.32 -5.44
N ASN A 117 15.94 5.13 -4.54
CA ASN A 117 17.33 5.59 -4.59
C ASN A 117 18.31 4.61 -3.96
N THR A 118 17.81 3.66 -3.22
CA THR A 118 18.62 2.60 -2.61
C THR A 118 18.92 1.57 -3.68
N GLN A 119 20.19 1.52 -4.10
CA GLN A 119 20.64 0.59 -5.10
C GLN A 119 20.03 -0.79 -4.84
N MET A 120 19.09 -1.19 -5.72
CA MET A 120 18.45 -2.50 -5.79
C MET A 120 17.26 -2.78 -4.83
N ALA A 121 16.90 -1.95 -3.84
CA ALA A 121 15.83 -2.36 -2.91
C ALA A 121 14.45 -2.48 -3.58
N LEU A 122 14.03 -1.49 -4.37
CA LEU A 122 12.78 -1.58 -5.15
C LEU A 122 12.90 -2.64 -6.26
N GLY A 123 14.03 -2.64 -6.98
CA GLY A 123 14.29 -3.62 -8.04
C GLY A 123 14.26 -5.06 -7.52
N GLN A 124 14.82 -5.30 -6.32
CA GLN A 124 14.77 -6.63 -5.70
C GLN A 124 13.33 -7.03 -5.37
N CYS A 125 12.51 -6.12 -4.82
CA CYS A 125 11.10 -6.42 -4.55
C CYS A 125 10.34 -6.80 -5.84
N VAL A 126 10.61 -6.08 -6.95
CA VAL A 126 10.00 -6.38 -8.24
C VAL A 126 10.45 -7.75 -8.76
N ILE A 127 11.75 -8.02 -8.79
CA ILE A 127 12.32 -9.30 -9.26
C ILE A 127 11.78 -10.46 -8.43
N ASP A 128 11.75 -10.32 -7.10
CA ASP A 128 11.25 -11.36 -6.20
C ASP A 128 9.78 -11.69 -6.50
N LEU A 129 8.91 -10.68 -6.65
CA LEU A 129 7.50 -10.87 -6.95
C LEU A 129 7.27 -11.44 -8.36
N GLU A 130 8.01 -10.96 -9.37
CA GLU A 130 7.93 -11.48 -10.74
C GLU A 130 8.37 -12.94 -10.80
N SER A 131 9.39 -13.33 -10.02
CA SER A 131 9.86 -14.72 -9.95
C SER A 131 8.80 -15.67 -9.39
N GLU A 132 7.85 -15.17 -8.60
CA GLU A 132 6.71 -15.92 -8.07
C GLU A 132 5.45 -15.82 -8.95
N GLY A 133 5.58 -15.24 -10.15
CA GLY A 133 4.50 -15.19 -11.15
C GLY A 133 3.53 -14.03 -10.98
N TYR A 134 3.94 -12.94 -10.33
CA TYR A 134 3.15 -11.72 -10.26
C TYR A 134 3.51 -10.76 -11.40
N LYS A 135 2.52 -10.03 -11.92
CA LYS A 135 2.73 -8.81 -12.69
C LYS A 135 2.84 -7.64 -11.71
N VAL A 136 3.95 -6.90 -11.76
CA VAL A 136 4.29 -5.90 -10.74
C VAL A 136 4.30 -4.50 -11.33
N GLN A 137 3.60 -3.57 -10.67
CA GLN A 137 3.56 -2.16 -11.04
C GLN A 137 3.89 -1.28 -9.83
N PRO A 138 5.11 -0.75 -9.73
CA PRO A 138 5.42 0.29 -8.75
C PRO A 138 4.83 1.63 -9.15
N VAL A 139 4.22 2.34 -8.19
CA VAL A 139 3.68 3.69 -8.40
C VAL A 139 4.08 4.62 -7.26
N VAL A 140 4.34 5.90 -7.58
CA VAL A 140 4.65 6.92 -6.58
C VAL A 140 3.46 7.86 -6.46
N LEU A 141 2.80 7.84 -5.32
CA LEU A 141 1.62 8.66 -5.08
C LEU A 141 1.86 9.69 -3.97
N PRO A 142 1.53 10.97 -4.22
CA PRO A 142 1.55 12.00 -3.19
C PRO A 142 0.21 12.04 -2.44
N ALA A 143 0.24 12.35 -1.15
CA ALA A 143 -0.99 12.53 -0.37
C ALA A 143 -1.85 13.69 -0.91
N CYS A 144 -1.24 14.74 -1.46
CA CYS A 144 -1.98 15.83 -2.11
C CYS A 144 -2.77 15.38 -3.35
N GLY A 145 -2.48 14.20 -3.92
CA GLY A 145 -3.27 13.61 -5.00
C GLY A 145 -4.68 13.18 -4.58
N VAL A 146 -4.92 13.09 -3.27
CA VAL A 146 -6.23 12.83 -2.67
C VAL A 146 -6.66 13.98 -1.75
N ASN A 147 -6.33 15.21 -2.13
CA ASN A 147 -6.66 16.47 -1.44
C ASN A 147 -6.07 16.62 -0.03
N ALA A 148 -5.09 15.81 0.38
CA ALA A 148 -4.42 16.03 1.66
C ALA A 148 -3.61 17.34 1.66
N PRO A 149 -3.56 18.11 2.77
CA PRO A 149 -2.87 19.40 2.84
C PRO A 149 -1.34 19.27 2.87
N HIS A 150 -0.79 18.12 2.57
CA HIS A 150 0.65 17.82 2.56
C HIS A 150 1.03 16.92 1.38
N ARG A 151 2.26 17.02 0.91
CA ARG A 151 2.74 16.24 -0.26
C ARG A 151 2.90 14.76 0.05
N ARG A 152 3.64 14.40 1.10
CA ARG A 152 3.88 13.03 1.61
C ARG A 152 3.88 11.95 0.51
N TYR A 153 4.91 11.91 -0.32
CA TYR A 153 5.08 10.89 -1.34
C TYR A 153 5.29 9.51 -0.72
N ARG A 154 4.67 8.49 -1.31
CA ARG A 154 4.87 7.07 -0.98
C ARG A 154 4.98 6.25 -2.24
N VAL A 155 5.77 5.20 -2.17
CA VAL A 155 5.89 4.19 -3.22
C VAL A 155 4.95 3.05 -2.86
N PHE A 156 4.07 2.69 -3.78
CA PHE A 156 3.24 1.50 -3.68
C PHE A 156 3.73 0.49 -4.71
N ILE A 157 3.97 -0.73 -4.28
CA ILE A 157 4.33 -1.87 -5.12
C ILE A 157 3.07 -2.71 -5.25
N ILE A 158 2.36 -2.58 -6.36
CA ILE A 158 1.13 -3.30 -6.62
C ILE A 158 1.48 -4.51 -7.48
N ALA A 159 1.18 -5.71 -7.01
CA ALA A 159 1.43 -6.94 -7.73
C ALA A 159 0.15 -7.78 -7.80
N MET A 160 -0.15 -8.28 -9.00
CA MET A 160 -1.29 -9.14 -9.27
C MET A 160 -0.78 -10.47 -9.83
N ALA A 161 -1.31 -11.57 -9.31
CA ALA A 161 -0.93 -12.90 -9.79
C ALA A 161 -1.33 -13.06 -11.27
N ASN A 162 -0.41 -13.61 -12.07
CA ASN A 162 -0.66 -13.82 -13.49
C ASN A 162 -1.48 -15.11 -13.71
N ALA A 163 -2.60 -15.00 -14.38
CA ALA A 163 -3.46 -16.15 -14.72
C ALA A 163 -2.72 -17.25 -15.52
N ASP A 164 -1.73 -16.87 -16.32
CA ASP A 164 -0.97 -17.78 -17.17
C ASP A 164 0.01 -18.69 -16.39
N THR A 165 0.31 -18.39 -15.13
CA THR A 165 1.25 -19.16 -14.29
C THR A 165 0.59 -20.31 -13.51
N GLY A 166 -0.63 -20.71 -13.86
CA GLY A 166 -1.39 -21.73 -13.13
C GLY A 166 -1.89 -21.25 -11.78
N PHE A 167 -1.82 -19.94 -11.53
CA PHE A 167 -2.40 -19.30 -10.37
C PHE A 167 -3.90 -19.24 -10.57
N ASP A 168 -4.61 -20.21 -10.00
CA ASP A 168 -6.05 -20.32 -10.19
C ASP A 168 -6.79 -19.31 -9.27
N PHE A 169 -7.09 -18.14 -9.82
CA PHE A 169 -8.04 -17.19 -9.22
C PHE A 169 -9.39 -17.85 -8.88
N ARG A 170 -9.64 -19.06 -9.37
CA ARG A 170 -10.91 -19.78 -9.32
C ARG A 170 -10.98 -20.80 -8.20
N LYS A 171 -9.89 -21.14 -7.51
CA LYS A 171 -9.96 -22.10 -6.40
C LYS A 171 -10.94 -21.67 -5.30
N ASN A 172 -11.32 -20.39 -5.27
CA ASN A 172 -12.35 -19.85 -4.38
C ASN A 172 -13.61 -19.35 -5.12
N LYS A 173 -13.81 -19.57 -6.43
CA LYS A 173 -15.05 -19.15 -7.11
C LYS A 173 -15.43 -19.94 -8.34
N LYS A 174 -16.64 -20.47 -8.30
CA LYS A 174 -17.52 -20.62 -9.47
C LYS A 174 -17.91 -19.20 -9.93
N ILE A 175 -17.30 -18.69 -11.00
CA ILE A 175 -17.81 -17.59 -11.81
C ILE A 175 -17.66 -17.99 -13.29
N GLN A 176 -18.77 -17.83 -14.02
CA GLN A 176 -18.97 -18.25 -15.39
C GLN A 176 -18.03 -17.55 -16.37
N ALA A 177 -17.60 -18.32 -17.37
CA ALA A 177 -16.67 -17.96 -18.41
C ALA A 177 -17.25 -17.06 -19.51
N GLY A 178 -16.40 -16.27 -20.14
CA GLY A 178 -16.65 -15.58 -21.41
C GLY A 178 -15.36 -14.98 -22.01
N ARG A 179 -14.61 -15.80 -22.69
CA ARG A 179 -13.86 -15.64 -23.96
C ARG A 179 -12.86 -14.49 -24.22
N ASN A 180 -11.70 -14.91 -24.55
CA ASN A 180 -10.77 -14.65 -25.67
C ASN A 180 -9.48 -13.90 -25.37
N ALA A 181 -8.38 -14.61 -25.65
CA ALA A 181 -6.97 -14.19 -25.63
C ALA A 181 -6.63 -13.33 -26.85
N SER A 182 -5.72 -12.38 -26.68
CA SER A 182 -4.76 -12.00 -27.70
C SER A 182 -3.48 -11.43 -27.10
N ASP A 183 -2.40 -11.90 -27.66
CA ASP A 183 -0.98 -11.81 -27.38
C ASP A 183 -0.40 -10.39 -27.54
N SER A 184 0.55 -9.99 -26.70
CA SER A 184 1.60 -9.03 -27.10
C SER A 184 2.83 -9.05 -26.19
N SER A 185 3.93 -9.27 -26.85
CA SER A 185 5.36 -9.40 -26.54
C SER A 185 5.94 -8.39 -25.53
N GLY A 186 6.86 -8.93 -24.70
CA GLY A 186 7.65 -8.19 -23.71
C GLY A 186 8.63 -7.16 -24.30
N LYS A 187 8.76 -6.03 -23.61
CA LYS A 187 9.88 -5.09 -23.71
C LYS A 187 10.42 -4.79 -22.32
N ASN A 188 11.75 -4.67 -22.23
CA ASN A 188 12.52 -4.45 -21.00
C ASN A 188 11.95 -3.36 -20.08
N VAL A 189 11.50 -3.79 -18.89
CA VAL A 189 10.76 -2.98 -17.94
C VAL A 189 11.67 -2.04 -17.14
N ALA A 190 12.97 -2.37 -16.94
CA ALA A 190 13.87 -1.60 -16.09
C ALA A 190 14.21 -0.19 -16.61
N ASP A 191 14.37 -0.02 -17.93
CA ASP A 191 14.69 1.28 -18.55
C ASP A 191 13.47 2.19 -18.76
N SER A 192 12.26 1.61 -18.78
CA SER A 192 11.02 2.39 -18.84
C SER A 192 10.64 2.94 -17.46
N ILE A 193 10.86 2.19 -16.38
CA ILE A 193 10.54 2.60 -15.01
C ILE A 193 11.26 3.89 -14.61
N SER A 194 12.55 4.05 -14.96
CA SER A 194 13.32 5.28 -14.62
C SER A 194 12.78 6.50 -15.35
N ARG A 195 12.42 6.38 -16.63
CA ARG A 195 11.88 7.47 -17.44
C ARG A 195 10.45 7.83 -17.08
N ASP A 196 9.61 6.82 -16.77
CA ASP A 196 8.22 7.02 -16.38
C ASP A 196 8.08 7.60 -14.97
N VAL A 197 8.99 7.26 -14.05
CA VAL A 197 9.06 7.84 -12.70
C VAL A 197 9.46 9.32 -12.75
N GLU A 198 10.39 9.70 -13.63
CA GLU A 198 10.82 11.09 -13.79
C GLU A 198 9.76 11.94 -14.49
N ALA A 199 9.15 11.42 -15.55
CA ALA A 199 8.01 12.05 -16.23
C ALA A 199 6.77 12.12 -15.32
N GLY A 200 6.53 11.11 -14.48
CA GLY A 200 5.50 11.11 -13.45
C GLY A 200 5.74 12.16 -12.38
N ARG A 201 6.99 12.34 -11.90
CA ARG A 201 7.37 13.38 -10.95
C ARG A 201 7.12 14.80 -11.52
N GLU A 202 7.45 15.03 -12.77
CA GLU A 202 7.25 16.34 -13.41
C GLU A 202 5.77 16.64 -13.65
N ARG A 203 4.96 15.66 -14.09
CA ARG A 203 3.50 15.80 -14.22
C ARG A 203 2.83 16.03 -12.86
N GLN A 204 3.22 15.28 -11.82
CA GLN A 204 2.69 15.43 -10.48
C GLN A 204 3.11 16.77 -9.84
N ARG A 205 4.33 17.25 -10.11
CA ARG A 205 4.76 18.57 -9.66
C ARG A 205 3.88 19.67 -10.26
N LYS A 206 3.56 19.61 -11.56
CA LYS A 206 2.64 20.54 -12.24
C LYS A 206 1.21 20.45 -11.70
N ILE A 207 0.73 19.24 -11.37
CA ILE A 207 -0.58 19.04 -10.75
C ILE A 207 -0.61 19.68 -9.35
N CYS A 208 0.38 19.41 -8.49
CA CYS A 208 0.45 19.99 -7.13
C CYS A 208 0.68 21.52 -7.14
N GLU A 209 1.36 22.08 -8.14
CA GLU A 209 1.55 23.52 -8.32
C GLU A 209 0.30 24.20 -8.89
N GLY A 210 -0.41 23.52 -9.80
CA GLY A 210 -1.68 24.01 -10.37
C GLY A 210 -2.82 24.08 -9.33
N TYR A 211 -2.80 23.26 -8.30
CA TYR A 211 -3.76 23.31 -7.18
C TYR A 211 -3.56 24.50 -6.24
N LYS A 212 -2.38 25.13 -6.24
CA LYS A 212 -2.13 26.36 -5.45
C LYS A 212 -2.68 27.64 -6.08
N SER A 213 -3.01 27.61 -7.38
CA SER A 213 -3.34 28.83 -8.13
C SER A 213 -4.81 28.95 -8.55
N LYS A 214 -5.66 27.94 -8.29
CA LYS A 214 -7.10 28.03 -8.60
C LYS A 214 -7.93 27.77 -7.38
N GLY A 215 -8.54 28.83 -6.84
CA GLY A 215 -9.72 28.72 -6.00
C GLY A 215 -10.78 27.95 -6.79
N ILE A 216 -11.21 26.81 -6.26
CA ILE A 216 -12.13 25.91 -6.93
C ILE A 216 -13.50 26.54 -6.92
N SER A 217 -14.03 26.88 -8.09
CA SER A 217 -15.47 27.05 -8.29
C SER A 217 -16.10 25.70 -8.53
N ASP A 218 -17.07 25.36 -7.70
CA ASP A 218 -17.88 24.14 -7.79
C ASP A 218 -18.67 24.08 -9.11
N ASN A 219 -18.26 23.20 -10.02
CA ASN A 219 -19.17 22.62 -11.03
C ASN A 219 -18.43 21.52 -11.83
N ALA A 220 -18.57 20.26 -11.41
CA ALA A 220 -18.44 19.10 -12.31
C ALA A 220 -19.23 17.92 -11.72
N SER A 221 -20.36 17.64 -12.32
CA SER A 221 -21.21 16.49 -12.09
C SER A 221 -20.55 15.21 -12.64
N GLY A 222 -20.34 14.22 -11.78
CA GLY A 222 -19.89 12.88 -12.17
C GLY A 222 -18.74 12.36 -11.30
N GLY A 223 -19.03 11.95 -10.07
CA GLY A 223 -18.00 11.37 -9.19
C GLY A 223 -18.37 11.40 -7.71
N SER A 224 -19.62 11.08 -7.38
CA SER A 224 -20.18 11.35 -6.04
C SER A 224 -19.61 10.50 -4.89
N GLU A 225 -19.04 9.32 -5.17
CA GLU A 225 -18.54 8.42 -4.10
C GLU A 225 -17.07 8.69 -3.74
N ILE A 226 -16.20 8.92 -4.71
CA ILE A 226 -14.80 9.27 -4.46
C ILE A 226 -14.72 10.62 -3.75
N LYS A 227 -15.57 11.56 -4.12
CA LYS A 227 -15.62 12.91 -3.54
C LYS A 227 -15.92 12.89 -2.04
N ARG A 228 -16.84 12.05 -1.56
CA ARG A 228 -17.21 11.98 -0.14
C ARG A 228 -16.08 11.48 0.77
N PHE A 229 -15.20 10.61 0.28
CA PHE A 229 -14.10 10.08 1.08
C PHE A 229 -12.87 11.01 1.07
N THR A 230 -12.70 11.82 0.02
CA THR A 230 -11.56 12.73 -0.15
C THR A 230 -11.80 14.15 0.37
N ASP A 231 -13.05 14.59 0.53
CA ASP A 231 -13.40 15.98 0.88
C ASP A 231 -13.40 16.27 2.41
N ASN A 232 -13.11 15.30 3.27
CA ASN A 232 -13.13 15.43 4.72
C ASN A 232 -11.82 15.95 5.35
N TRP A 233 -11.02 16.72 4.61
CA TRP A 233 -9.86 17.37 5.18
C TRP A 233 -10.26 18.70 5.83
N SER A 234 -10.40 18.69 7.17
CA SER A 234 -10.57 19.93 7.93
C SER A 234 -9.37 20.86 7.69
N ILE A 235 -9.63 22.17 7.55
CA ILE A 235 -8.56 23.17 7.53
C ILE A 235 -7.76 23.03 8.82
N GLU A 236 -6.44 22.85 8.68
CA GLU A 236 -5.55 22.72 9.82
C GLU A 236 -5.57 23.98 10.66
N PRO A 237 -5.89 23.92 11.97
CA PRO A 237 -5.73 25.07 12.84
C PRO A 237 -4.24 25.44 12.92
N ASN A 238 -3.94 26.74 12.99
CA ASN A 238 -2.57 27.29 13.06
C ASN A 238 -1.80 26.95 14.36
N VAL A 239 -2.31 26.03 15.17
CA VAL A 239 -1.69 25.55 16.42
C VAL A 239 -1.26 24.12 16.27
N GLY A 240 -0.08 23.79 16.81
CA GLY A 240 0.44 22.41 16.80
C GLY A 240 -0.58 21.43 17.34
N ARG A 241 -0.97 20.44 16.56
CA ARG A 241 -2.08 19.50 16.80
C ARG A 241 -1.96 18.66 18.06
N LEU A 242 -0.80 18.62 18.67
CA LEU A 242 -0.54 17.92 19.92
C LEU A 242 0.05 18.91 20.92
N ALA A 243 -0.82 19.48 21.76
CA ALA A 243 -0.43 20.35 22.86
C ALA A 243 0.49 19.64 23.86
N HIS A 244 1.26 20.41 24.62
CA HIS A 244 2.01 19.86 25.76
C HIS A 244 1.03 19.21 26.75
N GLY A 245 1.39 18.04 27.31
CA GLY A 245 0.55 17.31 28.26
C GLY A 245 -0.39 16.26 27.68
N VAL A 246 -0.42 16.06 26.33
CA VAL A 246 -1.16 14.95 25.74
C VAL A 246 -0.45 13.65 26.06
N SER A 247 -1.14 12.70 26.71
CA SER A 247 -0.61 11.37 27.02
C SER A 247 -0.15 10.67 25.74
N ASP A 248 0.93 9.91 25.82
CA ASP A 248 1.51 9.16 24.71
C ASP A 248 1.84 10.01 23.45
N ARG A 249 2.12 11.31 23.64
CA ARG A 249 2.39 12.23 22.52
C ARG A 249 3.41 11.70 21.52
N VAL A 250 4.53 11.17 21.99
CA VAL A 250 5.61 10.65 21.14
C VAL A 250 5.12 9.43 20.35
N ALA A 251 4.41 8.51 21.00
CA ALA A 251 3.85 7.33 20.35
C ALA A 251 2.82 7.72 19.28
N LYS A 252 1.94 8.68 19.58
CA LYS A 252 0.95 9.22 18.63
C LYS A 252 1.61 9.86 17.41
N LEU A 253 2.61 10.71 17.63
CA LEU A 253 3.36 11.36 16.53
C LEU A 253 4.08 10.33 15.66
N LYS A 254 4.73 9.33 16.27
CA LYS A 254 5.41 8.25 15.55
C LYS A 254 4.41 7.41 14.74
N ALA A 255 3.30 7.03 15.33
CA ALA A 255 2.27 6.24 14.67
C ALA A 255 1.65 6.98 13.48
N LEU A 256 1.27 8.27 13.64
CA LEU A 256 0.78 9.11 12.56
C LEU A 256 1.84 9.39 11.49
N GLY A 257 3.11 9.57 11.92
CA GLY A 257 4.23 9.77 11.02
C GLY A 257 4.48 8.56 10.11
N ASN A 258 4.20 7.36 10.57
CA ASN A 258 4.36 6.12 9.79
C ASN A 258 3.08 5.70 9.05
N ALA A 259 1.92 6.22 9.43
CA ALA A 259 0.64 5.82 8.83
C ALA A 259 0.55 6.19 7.34
N VAL A 260 -0.05 5.32 6.57
CA VAL A 260 -0.48 5.61 5.20
C VAL A 260 -1.75 6.46 5.25
N VAL A 261 -1.91 7.35 4.27
CA VAL A 261 -3.15 8.13 4.08
C VAL A 261 -4.24 7.19 3.54
N PRO A 262 -5.33 6.94 4.27
CA PRO A 262 -6.32 5.94 3.88
C PRO A 262 -6.96 6.21 2.52
N GLN A 263 -7.13 7.47 2.13
CA GLN A 263 -7.71 7.86 0.84
C GLN A 263 -6.87 7.38 -0.35
N LEU A 264 -5.54 7.28 -0.22
CA LEU A 264 -4.69 6.69 -1.26
C LEU A 264 -5.02 5.20 -1.45
N MET A 265 -5.20 4.48 -0.35
CA MET A 265 -5.55 3.05 -0.40
C MET A 265 -6.96 2.82 -0.93
N TYR A 266 -7.89 3.74 -0.65
CA TYR A 266 -9.22 3.72 -1.26
C TYR A 266 -9.13 3.80 -2.80
N VAL A 267 -8.36 4.75 -3.33
CA VAL A 267 -8.17 4.91 -4.79
C VAL A 267 -7.50 3.68 -5.40
N ILE A 268 -6.45 3.15 -4.75
CA ILE A 268 -5.76 1.93 -5.20
C ILE A 268 -6.75 0.75 -5.18
N GLY A 269 -7.50 0.55 -4.10
CA GLY A 269 -8.47 -0.53 -3.96
C GLY A 269 -9.56 -0.47 -5.03
N MET A 270 -10.13 0.70 -5.28
CA MET A 270 -11.13 0.89 -6.35
C MET A 270 -10.55 0.64 -7.75
N SER A 271 -9.28 1.01 -7.99
CA SER A 271 -8.62 0.73 -9.27
C SER A 271 -8.40 -0.77 -9.49
N ILE A 272 -8.01 -1.50 -8.44
CA ILE A 272 -7.86 -2.96 -8.48
C ILE A 272 -9.22 -3.63 -8.77
N VAL A 273 -10.27 -3.22 -8.07
CA VAL A 273 -11.63 -3.78 -8.26
C VAL A 273 -12.12 -3.57 -9.69
N ARG A 274 -11.88 -2.41 -10.28
CA ARG A 274 -12.21 -2.13 -11.68
C ARG A 274 -11.41 -3.02 -12.64
N ALA A 275 -10.10 -3.11 -12.47
CA ALA A 275 -9.27 -3.98 -13.30
C ALA A 275 -9.71 -5.46 -13.25
N MET A 276 -10.21 -5.93 -12.10
CA MET A 276 -10.75 -7.30 -11.95
C MET A 276 -12.13 -7.50 -12.60
N GLN A 277 -12.84 -6.43 -12.94
CA GLN A 277 -14.15 -6.49 -13.61
C GLN A 277 -14.03 -6.42 -15.13
N ASP A 278 -12.94 -5.80 -15.62
CA ASP A 278 -12.68 -5.60 -17.05
C ASP A 278 -11.99 -6.83 -17.71
N ASP A 279 -11.48 -7.78 -16.90
CA ASP A 279 -10.94 -9.10 -17.31
C ASP A 279 -12.03 -10.21 -17.23
#